data_19bbe1d1d8891711cad527ea4ff809cf
#
_entry.id   19bbe1d1d8891711cad527ea4ff809cf
#
_cell.length_a   1.000
_cell.length_b   1.000
_cell.length_c   1.000
_cell.angle_alpha   90.00
_cell.angle_beta   90.00
_cell.angle_gamma   90.00
#
_symmetry.space_group_name_H-M   'P 1'
#
loop_
_entity.id
_entity.type
_entity.pdbx_description
1 polymer ?
#
loop_
_entity_poly.entity_id
_entity_poly.type
_entity_poly.pdbx_seq_one_letter_code
_entity_poly.pdbx_strand_id
1 'polypeptide(L)'
;MKKQKEKKLQTYISIRLNIMFLCIFLLFSAIIMQLGKVQIVEGEAYKNQVESSQNETTSIPVPRGQILDREGKAVVNNKSLRTITYTRVKGITSEDILKTAKDLAKVLEMPEQDISKLTEIDKKDFWMQLNKKRTETKITKKDIEKFKEKKGIEGKELDKKIDDLRRSRVTEVELAELTAQDLKVLAIKSKMSSGYQLTPQIIKKDVTDEEYARISEKLVEFPGVDATVDWERNYVNGNLFRSVLGNITSSEEGLPKENLDSYLVRGYNRNDRVGKSYIEQRYEDVLHGTKEEVKNITDKSGNIVSTEII
;
A
#
# COMPACT_ATOMS: atom_id res chain seq x y z
N MET A 1 33.18 -76.42 -14.94
CA MET A 1 32.95 -75.42 -13.84
C MET A 1 32.99 -73.95 -14.28
N LYS A 2 33.82 -73.51 -15.24
CA LYS A 2 33.87 -72.13 -15.73
C LYS A 2 32.57 -71.62 -16.34
N LYS A 3 31.88 -72.32 -17.25
CA LYS A 3 30.64 -71.93 -17.91
C LYS A 3 29.45 -71.70 -16.96
N GLN A 4 29.41 -72.38 -15.83
CA GLN A 4 28.31 -72.14 -14.83
C GLN A 4 28.56 -70.90 -13.98
N LYS A 5 29.79 -70.50 -13.71
CA LYS A 5 30.15 -69.27 -13.02
C LYS A 5 29.86 -68.04 -13.91
N GLU A 6 30.13 -68.13 -15.20
CA GLU A 6 29.87 -67.05 -16.16
C GLU A 6 28.34 -66.81 -16.33
N LYS A 7 27.52 -67.83 -16.44
CA LYS A 7 26.07 -67.74 -16.49
C LYS A 7 25.49 -67.10 -15.21
N LYS A 8 25.95 -67.46 -14.03
CA LYS A 8 25.51 -66.86 -12.76
C LYS A 8 25.94 -65.42 -12.67
N LEU A 9 27.11 -65.05 -13.16
CA LEU A 9 27.57 -63.65 -13.17
C LEU A 9 26.76 -62.76 -14.11
N GLN A 10 26.43 -63.25 -15.30
CA GLN A 10 25.56 -62.57 -16.26
C GLN A 10 24.15 -62.39 -15.72
N THR A 11 23.58 -63.35 -15.03
CA THR A 11 22.28 -63.25 -14.42
C THR A 11 22.27 -62.21 -13.28
N TYR A 12 23.32 -62.16 -12.48
CA TYR A 12 23.47 -61.17 -11.42
C TYR A 12 23.61 -59.72 -11.96
N ILE A 13 24.33 -59.53 -13.07
CA ILE A 13 24.49 -58.24 -13.73
C ILE A 13 23.16 -57.78 -14.32
N SER A 14 22.42 -58.66 -14.99
CA SER A 14 21.08 -58.37 -15.54
C SER A 14 20.07 -58.00 -14.46
N ILE A 15 20.08 -58.68 -13.32
CA ILE A 15 19.16 -58.39 -12.21
C ILE A 15 19.51 -56.99 -11.62
N ARG A 16 20.78 -56.69 -11.40
CA ARG A 16 21.22 -55.38 -10.90
C ARG A 16 20.85 -54.24 -11.86
N LEU A 17 21.05 -54.48 -13.17
CA LEU A 17 20.67 -53.52 -14.20
C LEU A 17 19.15 -53.26 -14.20
N ASN A 18 18.36 -54.33 -14.13
CA ASN A 18 16.88 -54.18 -14.07
C ASN A 18 16.40 -53.46 -12.81
N ILE A 19 17.01 -53.74 -11.66
CA ILE A 19 16.72 -52.99 -10.41
C ILE A 19 17.06 -51.52 -10.58
N MET A 20 18.21 -51.21 -11.17
CA MET A 20 18.62 -49.83 -11.43
C MET A 20 17.61 -49.11 -12.37
N PHE A 21 17.20 -49.77 -13.46
CA PHE A 21 16.17 -49.27 -14.35
C PHE A 21 14.84 -49.07 -13.64
N LEU A 22 14.45 -50.00 -12.78
CA LEU A 22 13.20 -49.87 -11.98
C LEU A 22 13.25 -48.67 -11.04
N CYS A 23 14.41 -48.46 -10.37
CA CYS A 23 14.59 -47.28 -9.50
C CYS A 23 14.51 -45.96 -10.28
N ILE A 24 15.15 -45.87 -11.44
CA ILE A 24 15.11 -44.72 -12.32
C ILE A 24 13.67 -44.46 -12.81
N PHE A 25 12.97 -45.52 -13.21
CA PHE A 25 11.56 -45.44 -13.65
C PHE A 25 10.67 -44.93 -12.56
N LEU A 26 10.81 -45.45 -11.33
CA LEU A 26 10.01 -44.97 -10.17
C LEU A 26 10.31 -43.50 -9.83
N LEU A 27 11.57 -43.08 -9.89
CA LEU A 27 11.95 -41.68 -9.70
C LEU A 27 11.30 -40.76 -10.77
N PHE A 28 11.40 -41.19 -12.04
CA PHE A 28 10.79 -40.42 -13.13
C PHE A 28 9.27 -40.34 -13.00
N SER A 29 8.64 -41.47 -12.64
CA SER A 29 7.18 -41.49 -12.40
C SER A 29 6.76 -40.58 -11.24
N ALA A 30 7.56 -40.55 -10.17
CA ALA A 30 7.30 -39.62 -9.05
C ALA A 30 7.40 -38.15 -9.46
N ILE A 31 8.41 -37.81 -10.29
CA ILE A 31 8.56 -36.44 -10.82
C ILE A 31 7.40 -36.05 -11.73
N ILE A 32 6.98 -36.96 -12.64
CA ILE A 32 5.83 -36.72 -13.53
C ILE A 32 4.55 -36.54 -12.73
N MET A 33 4.33 -37.36 -11.70
CA MET A 33 3.15 -37.25 -10.83
C MET A 33 3.15 -35.91 -10.05
N GLN A 34 4.31 -35.48 -9.54
CA GLN A 34 4.46 -34.21 -8.87
C GLN A 34 4.22 -33.02 -9.82
N LEU A 35 4.75 -33.12 -11.04
CA LEU A 35 4.53 -32.11 -12.07
C LEU A 35 3.06 -31.99 -12.46
N GLY A 36 2.40 -33.16 -12.64
CA GLY A 36 0.95 -33.21 -12.92
C GLY A 36 0.12 -32.57 -11.78
N LYS A 37 0.49 -32.83 -10.53
CA LYS A 37 -0.17 -32.21 -9.37
C LYS A 37 -0.04 -30.67 -9.42
N VAL A 38 1.17 -30.17 -9.62
CA VAL A 38 1.42 -28.71 -9.69
C VAL A 38 0.71 -28.06 -10.88
N GLN A 39 0.71 -28.72 -12.05
CA GLN A 39 0.11 -28.15 -13.25
C GLN A 39 -1.43 -28.24 -13.28
N ILE A 40 -2.00 -29.34 -12.81
CA ILE A 40 -3.44 -29.59 -12.93
C ILE A 40 -4.19 -29.18 -11.67
N VAL A 41 -3.69 -29.51 -10.49
CA VAL A 41 -4.41 -29.26 -9.23
C VAL A 41 -4.11 -27.85 -8.68
N GLU A 42 -2.86 -27.43 -8.78
CA GLU A 42 -2.42 -26.14 -8.23
C GLU A 42 -2.27 -25.06 -9.31
N GLY A 43 -2.38 -25.41 -10.60
CA GLY A 43 -2.18 -24.51 -11.72
C GLY A 43 -3.10 -23.30 -11.74
N GLU A 44 -4.39 -23.49 -11.41
CA GLU A 44 -5.34 -22.38 -11.26
C GLU A 44 -4.99 -21.47 -10.08
N ALA A 45 -4.57 -22.05 -8.95
CA ALA A 45 -4.17 -21.27 -7.79
C ALA A 45 -2.91 -20.43 -8.09
N TYR A 46 -1.91 -20.99 -8.75
CA TYR A 46 -0.73 -20.27 -9.18
C TYR A 46 -1.05 -19.23 -10.26
N LYS A 47 -1.94 -19.53 -11.21
CA LYS A 47 -2.40 -18.59 -12.21
C LYS A 47 -3.11 -17.39 -11.56
N ASN A 48 -4.04 -17.66 -10.65
CA ASN A 48 -4.74 -16.62 -9.88
C ASN A 48 -3.78 -15.80 -9.02
N GLN A 49 -2.75 -16.43 -8.44
CA GLN A 49 -1.74 -15.73 -7.65
C GLN A 49 -0.84 -14.84 -8.54
N VAL A 50 -0.50 -15.28 -9.75
CA VAL A 50 0.24 -14.47 -10.73
C VAL A 50 -0.64 -13.35 -11.25
N GLU A 51 -1.90 -13.63 -11.60
CA GLU A 51 -2.86 -12.62 -12.05
C GLU A 51 -3.15 -11.58 -10.96
N SER A 52 -3.33 -12.00 -9.71
CA SER A 52 -3.52 -11.08 -8.58
C SER A 52 -2.28 -10.24 -8.26
N SER A 53 -1.08 -10.71 -8.61
CA SER A 53 0.16 -9.94 -8.45
C SER A 53 0.47 -9.01 -9.62
N GLN A 54 -0.16 -9.22 -10.78
CA GLN A 54 -0.02 -8.39 -11.99
C GLN A 54 -1.18 -7.44 -12.21
N ASN A 55 -2.35 -7.73 -11.63
CA ASN A 55 -3.56 -6.96 -11.78
C ASN A 55 -3.96 -6.39 -10.43
N GLU A 56 -3.75 -5.11 -10.21
CA GLU A 56 -4.30 -4.43 -9.05
C GLU A 56 -5.53 -3.64 -9.44
N THR A 57 -6.66 -4.03 -8.86
CA THR A 57 -7.92 -3.33 -9.05
C THR A 57 -7.97 -2.16 -8.08
N THR A 58 -8.04 -0.96 -8.61
CA THR A 58 -8.27 0.27 -7.87
C THR A 58 -9.66 0.78 -8.17
N SER A 59 -10.47 1.06 -7.15
CA SER A 59 -11.79 1.64 -7.38
C SER A 59 -11.73 3.16 -7.42
N ILE A 60 -12.44 3.75 -8.39
CA ILE A 60 -12.61 5.21 -8.46
C ILE A 60 -13.66 5.62 -7.41
N PRO A 61 -13.40 6.67 -6.61
CA PRO A 61 -14.39 7.19 -5.66
C PRO A 61 -15.62 7.71 -6.40
N VAL A 62 -16.80 7.18 -6.07
CA VAL A 62 -18.08 7.62 -6.63
C VAL A 62 -18.88 8.39 -5.61
N PRO A 63 -19.75 9.34 -6.04
CA PRO A 63 -20.65 10.03 -5.14
C PRO A 63 -21.65 9.06 -4.54
N ARG A 64 -21.95 9.26 -3.29
CA ARG A 64 -22.98 8.53 -2.55
C ARG A 64 -24.37 8.95 -2.97
N GLY A 65 -25.37 8.07 -2.89
CA GLY A 65 -26.77 8.41 -3.15
C GLY A 65 -27.23 9.62 -2.33
N GLN A 66 -28.07 10.47 -2.89
CA GLN A 66 -28.64 11.63 -2.20
C GLN A 66 -29.76 11.20 -1.27
N ILE A 67 -29.96 11.96 -0.19
CA ILE A 67 -31.15 11.85 0.66
C ILE A 67 -32.02 13.07 0.38
N LEU A 68 -33.22 12.81 -0.08
CA LEU A 68 -34.20 13.86 -0.46
C LEU A 68 -35.29 13.94 0.58
N ASP A 69 -35.91 15.11 0.70
CA ASP A 69 -37.15 15.27 1.43
C ASP A 69 -38.37 14.81 0.57
N ARG A 70 -39.58 14.90 1.10
CA ARG A 70 -40.79 14.48 0.37
C ARG A 70 -41.09 15.36 -0.84
N GLU A 71 -40.50 16.55 -0.93
CA GLU A 71 -40.65 17.49 -2.05
C GLU A 71 -39.56 17.32 -3.10
N GLY A 72 -38.65 16.34 -2.90
CA GLY A 72 -37.54 16.06 -3.81
C GLY A 72 -36.31 16.97 -3.65
N LYS A 73 -36.29 17.80 -2.59
CA LYS A 73 -35.12 18.65 -2.29
C LYS A 73 -34.07 17.86 -1.53
N ALA A 74 -32.82 18.05 -1.91
CA ALA A 74 -31.71 17.37 -1.26
C ALA A 74 -31.50 17.86 0.17
N VAL A 75 -31.62 16.96 1.14
CA VAL A 75 -31.26 17.17 2.55
C VAL A 75 -29.80 16.80 2.77
N VAL A 76 -29.35 15.75 2.07
CA VAL A 76 -27.94 15.34 2.04
C VAL A 76 -27.55 15.08 0.59
N ASN A 77 -26.49 15.73 0.15
CA ASN A 77 -25.92 15.56 -1.19
C ASN A 77 -24.38 15.36 -1.10
N ASN A 78 -23.70 15.43 -2.22
CA ASN A 78 -22.25 15.32 -2.27
C ASN A 78 -21.67 16.60 -2.89
N LYS A 79 -20.54 17.06 -2.31
CA LYS A 79 -19.72 18.13 -2.87
C LYS A 79 -18.50 17.49 -3.52
N SER A 80 -18.23 17.80 -4.77
CA SER A 80 -17.00 17.40 -5.44
C SER A 80 -15.81 18.21 -4.91
N LEU A 81 -14.72 17.54 -4.62
CA LEU A 81 -13.47 18.15 -4.18
C LEU A 81 -12.34 17.74 -5.12
N ARG A 82 -11.63 18.73 -5.66
CA ARG A 82 -10.39 18.46 -6.36
C ARG A 82 -9.36 17.95 -5.37
N THR A 83 -8.75 16.82 -5.72
CA THR A 83 -7.91 16.06 -4.78
C THR A 83 -6.65 15.61 -5.49
N ILE A 84 -5.52 15.78 -4.82
CA ILE A 84 -4.24 15.22 -5.28
C ILE A 84 -4.01 13.93 -4.51
N THR A 85 -3.77 12.86 -5.26
CA THR A 85 -3.48 11.53 -4.73
C THR A 85 -2.08 11.08 -5.14
N TYR A 86 -1.57 10.09 -4.41
CA TYR A 86 -0.32 9.43 -4.73
C TYR A 86 -0.47 7.93 -4.61
N THR A 87 -0.08 7.20 -5.63
CA THR A 87 -0.07 5.74 -5.66
C THR A 87 1.37 5.25 -5.64
N ARG A 88 1.75 4.58 -4.56
CA ARG A 88 3.09 4.03 -4.42
C ARG A 88 3.21 2.71 -5.20
N VAL A 89 3.95 2.71 -6.31
CA VAL A 89 4.24 1.50 -7.09
C VAL A 89 5.35 0.68 -6.45
N LYS A 90 5.44 -0.61 -6.82
CA LYS A 90 6.51 -1.51 -6.34
C LYS A 90 7.88 -0.99 -6.81
N GLY A 91 8.91 -1.15 -5.98
CA GLY A 91 10.28 -0.78 -6.33
C GLY A 91 10.66 0.68 -6.11
N ILE A 92 9.72 1.58 -5.80
CA ILE A 92 10.02 2.97 -5.45
C ILE A 92 10.79 3.01 -4.12
N THR A 93 11.91 3.73 -4.13
CA THR A 93 12.74 3.93 -2.94
C THR A 93 12.24 5.11 -2.09
N SER A 94 12.66 5.16 -0.84
CA SER A 94 12.38 6.33 0.04
C SER A 94 13.01 7.62 -0.49
N GLU A 95 14.05 7.53 -1.32
CA GLU A 95 14.71 8.68 -1.95
C GLU A 95 13.87 9.21 -3.11
N ASP A 96 13.27 8.34 -3.90
CA ASP A 96 12.36 8.73 -4.99
C ASP A 96 11.13 9.42 -4.43
N ILE A 97 10.53 8.87 -3.36
CA ILE A 97 9.40 9.49 -2.67
C ILE A 97 9.79 10.88 -2.14
N LEU A 98 10.98 11.00 -1.54
CA LEU A 98 11.47 12.30 -1.06
C LEU A 98 11.66 13.31 -2.19
N LYS A 99 12.19 12.87 -3.33
CA LYS A 99 12.37 13.72 -4.52
C LYS A 99 11.01 14.22 -5.02
N THR A 100 10.07 13.31 -5.25
CA THR A 100 8.70 13.67 -5.69
C THR A 100 8.01 14.59 -4.67
N ALA A 101 8.16 14.33 -3.37
CA ALA A 101 7.61 15.19 -2.31
C ALA A 101 8.22 16.60 -2.33
N LYS A 102 9.54 16.74 -2.58
CA LYS A 102 10.20 18.03 -2.72
C LYS A 102 9.70 18.81 -3.94
N ASP A 103 9.53 18.13 -5.05
CA ASP A 103 9.06 18.76 -6.28
C ASP A 103 7.58 19.15 -6.16
N LEU A 104 6.74 18.29 -5.57
CA LEU A 104 5.34 18.59 -5.30
C LEU A 104 5.17 19.75 -4.30
N ALA A 105 6.02 19.85 -3.30
CA ALA A 105 6.00 20.95 -2.32
C ALA A 105 6.29 22.35 -2.92
N LYS A 106 6.79 22.44 -4.16
CA LYS A 106 6.99 23.72 -4.87
C LYS A 106 5.69 24.27 -5.45
N VAL A 107 4.72 23.38 -5.73
CA VAL A 107 3.47 23.71 -6.41
C VAL A 107 2.22 23.49 -5.57
N LEU A 108 2.32 22.73 -4.49
CA LEU A 108 1.22 22.37 -3.60
C LEU A 108 1.45 22.96 -2.21
N GLU A 109 0.50 23.73 -1.68
CA GLU A 109 0.52 24.18 -0.30
C GLU A 109 -0.14 23.15 0.62
N MET A 110 0.41 22.95 1.82
CA MET A 110 -0.15 22.01 2.80
C MET A 110 -0.90 22.77 3.91
N PRO A 111 -2.08 22.26 4.33
CA PRO A 111 -2.78 22.83 5.46
C PRO A 111 -1.94 22.79 6.74
N GLU A 112 -1.98 23.86 7.55
CA GLU A 112 -1.27 23.93 8.84
C GLU A 112 -1.66 22.75 9.78
N GLN A 113 -2.91 22.32 9.70
CA GLN A 113 -3.39 21.16 10.47
C GLN A 113 -2.64 19.87 10.15
N ASP A 114 -2.22 19.65 8.91
CA ASP A 114 -1.47 18.46 8.53
C ASP A 114 0.01 18.57 8.94
N ILE A 115 0.57 19.79 8.93
CA ILE A 115 1.91 20.06 9.44
C ILE A 115 1.94 19.88 10.96
N SER A 116 0.92 20.33 11.67
CA SER A 116 0.83 20.20 13.14
C SER A 116 0.67 18.76 13.64
N LYS A 117 0.17 17.86 12.79
CA LYS A 117 0.06 16.42 13.10
C LYS A 117 1.41 15.69 13.06
N LEU A 118 2.45 16.30 12.51
CA LEU A 118 3.77 15.70 12.42
C LEU A 118 4.36 15.49 13.82
N THR A 119 4.67 14.24 14.14
CA THR A 119 5.24 13.89 15.43
C THR A 119 6.72 14.29 15.52
N GLU A 120 7.24 14.39 16.72
CA GLU A 120 8.68 14.64 16.94
C GLU A 120 9.54 13.53 16.31
N ILE A 121 9.03 12.29 16.32
CA ILE A 121 9.69 11.14 15.70
C ILE A 121 9.81 11.34 14.20
N ASP A 122 8.73 11.76 13.53
CA ASP A 122 8.74 12.02 12.09
C ASP A 122 9.76 13.12 11.72
N LYS A 123 9.83 14.17 12.51
CA LYS A 123 10.79 15.27 12.33
C LYS A 123 12.22 14.78 12.50
N LYS A 124 12.50 13.95 13.52
CA LYS A 124 13.82 13.37 13.76
C LYS A 124 14.26 12.45 12.63
N ASP A 125 13.37 11.57 12.18
CA ASP A 125 13.64 10.65 11.07
C ASP A 125 13.91 11.42 9.77
N PHE A 126 13.14 12.48 9.54
CA PHE A 126 13.32 13.32 8.37
C PHE A 126 14.64 14.12 8.42
N TRP A 127 14.98 14.71 9.58
CA TRP A 127 16.25 15.38 9.78
C TRP A 127 17.43 14.43 9.52
N MET A 128 17.36 13.19 10.04
CA MET A 128 18.37 12.15 9.81
C MET A 128 18.48 11.80 8.32
N GLN A 129 17.37 11.74 7.60
CA GLN A 129 17.34 11.47 6.15
C GLN A 129 18.01 12.60 5.34
N LEU A 130 17.79 13.86 5.73
CA LEU A 130 18.41 15.02 5.09
C LEU A 130 19.91 15.12 5.41
N ASN A 131 20.32 14.70 6.62
CA ASN A 131 21.67 14.87 7.16
C ASN A 131 22.40 13.52 7.35
N LYS A 132 22.43 12.66 6.31
CA LYS A 132 23.01 11.30 6.39
C LYS A 132 24.39 11.27 7.02
N LYS A 133 25.32 12.13 6.58
CA LYS A 133 26.70 12.19 7.12
C LYS A 133 26.73 12.52 8.62
N ARG A 134 25.95 13.49 9.07
CA ARG A 134 25.86 13.87 10.50
C ARG A 134 25.19 12.76 11.32
N THR A 135 24.23 12.06 10.73
CA THR A 135 23.53 10.93 11.35
C THR A 135 24.47 9.76 11.58
N GLU A 136 25.36 9.44 10.63
CA GLU A 136 26.34 8.38 10.78
C GLU A 136 27.31 8.63 11.93
N THR A 137 27.71 9.89 12.15
CA THR A 137 28.62 10.24 13.27
C THR A 137 27.97 10.16 14.64
N LYS A 138 26.64 10.09 14.71
CA LYS A 138 25.90 9.95 15.99
C LYS A 138 26.04 8.56 16.63
N ILE A 139 26.52 7.56 15.89
CA ILE A 139 26.72 6.19 16.38
C ILE A 139 28.22 5.85 16.31
N THR A 140 28.77 5.36 17.42
CA THR A 140 30.14 4.87 17.49
C THR A 140 30.18 3.37 17.34
N LYS A 141 31.36 2.82 16.93
CA LYS A 141 31.56 1.36 16.88
C LYS A 141 31.29 0.70 18.23
N LYS A 142 31.66 1.37 19.33
CA LYS A 142 31.38 0.89 20.69
C LYS A 142 29.90 0.75 21.01
N ASP A 143 29.04 1.61 20.43
CA ASP A 143 27.60 1.50 20.62
C ASP A 143 27.06 0.23 19.95
N ILE A 144 27.54 -0.08 18.74
CA ILE A 144 27.15 -1.28 17.97
C ILE A 144 27.63 -2.55 18.71
N GLU A 145 28.88 -2.56 19.18
CA GLU A 145 29.46 -3.67 19.96
C GLU A 145 28.66 -3.96 21.23
N LYS A 146 28.25 -2.92 21.96
CA LYS A 146 27.41 -3.09 23.17
C LYS A 146 26.06 -3.77 22.89
N PHE A 147 25.44 -3.54 21.74
CA PHE A 147 24.20 -4.23 21.38
C PHE A 147 24.43 -5.69 21.01
N LYS A 148 25.53 -5.99 20.32
CA LYS A 148 25.91 -7.36 19.94
C LYS A 148 26.29 -8.19 21.17
N GLU A 149 27.16 -7.66 22.05
CA GLU A 149 27.66 -8.38 23.23
C GLU A 149 26.63 -8.58 24.34
N LYS A 150 25.83 -7.53 24.65
CA LYS A 150 24.91 -7.58 25.80
C LYS A 150 23.66 -8.41 25.58
N LYS A 151 23.19 -8.62 24.32
CA LYS A 151 21.89 -9.26 24.07
C LYS A 151 21.89 -10.25 22.91
N GLY A 152 23.00 -10.51 22.23
CA GLY A 152 22.99 -11.37 21.05
C GLY A 152 22.05 -10.86 19.93
N ILE A 153 21.87 -9.55 19.84
CA ILE A 153 20.95 -8.91 18.89
C ILE A 153 21.64 -8.80 17.53
N GLU A 154 21.05 -9.40 16.49
CA GLU A 154 21.57 -9.39 15.13
C GLU A 154 20.50 -9.03 14.10
N GLY A 155 20.94 -8.69 12.88
CA GLY A 155 20.06 -8.42 11.75
C GLY A 155 19.11 -7.23 11.98
N LYS A 156 17.86 -7.38 11.57
CA LYS A 156 16.86 -6.30 11.60
C LYS A 156 16.60 -5.70 12.98
N GLU A 157 16.77 -6.48 14.04
CA GLU A 157 16.56 -5.98 15.40
C GLU A 157 17.71 -5.06 15.83
N LEU A 158 18.94 -5.39 15.41
CA LEU A 158 20.11 -4.53 15.62
C LEU A 158 19.95 -3.20 14.88
N ASP A 159 19.53 -3.25 13.60
CA ASP A 159 19.31 -2.04 12.80
C ASP A 159 18.27 -1.14 13.46
N LYS A 160 17.16 -1.70 13.93
CA LYS A 160 16.12 -0.96 14.64
C LYS A 160 16.66 -0.29 15.91
N LYS A 161 17.46 -0.99 16.71
CA LYS A 161 18.07 -0.44 17.93
C LYS A 161 19.07 0.68 17.62
N ILE A 162 19.81 0.54 16.55
CA ILE A 162 20.73 1.57 16.06
C ILE A 162 19.94 2.81 15.64
N ASP A 163 18.85 2.66 14.90
CA ASP A 163 18.02 3.79 14.47
C ASP A 163 17.30 4.46 15.64
N ASP A 164 16.81 3.70 16.62
CA ASP A 164 16.26 4.24 17.86
C ASP A 164 17.29 5.06 18.63
N LEU A 165 18.56 4.57 18.68
CA LEU A 165 19.64 5.31 19.35
C LEU A 165 20.04 6.56 18.56
N ARG A 166 20.12 6.50 17.23
CA ARG A 166 20.34 7.68 16.38
C ARG A 166 19.27 8.73 16.64
N ARG A 167 18.02 8.31 16.61
CA ARG A 167 16.85 9.18 16.87
C ARG A 167 16.91 9.84 18.24
N SER A 168 17.31 9.09 19.27
CA SER A 168 17.46 9.63 20.64
C SER A 168 18.57 10.67 20.76
N ARG A 169 19.56 10.65 19.86
CA ARG A 169 20.71 11.59 19.84
C ARG A 169 20.47 12.81 18.93
N VAL A 170 19.31 12.91 18.28
CA VAL A 170 18.90 14.13 17.57
C VAL A 170 18.40 15.14 18.61
N THR A 171 19.03 16.31 18.65
CA THR A 171 18.74 17.37 19.60
C THR A 171 17.65 18.32 19.11
N GLU A 172 17.04 19.07 20.02
CA GLU A 172 16.05 20.10 19.66
C GLU A 172 16.66 21.22 18.77
N VAL A 173 17.92 21.54 18.99
CA VAL A 173 18.64 22.53 18.15
C VAL A 173 18.72 22.04 16.69
N GLU A 174 18.97 20.75 16.48
CA GLU A 174 19.02 20.16 15.15
C GLU A 174 17.64 20.08 14.52
N LEU A 175 16.59 19.87 15.30
CA LEU A 175 15.22 19.94 14.80
C LEU A 175 14.80 21.36 14.41
N ALA A 176 15.32 22.38 15.10
CA ALA A 176 15.09 23.78 14.77
C ALA A 176 15.76 24.20 13.43
N GLU A 177 16.69 23.39 12.89
CA GLU A 177 17.25 23.61 11.55
C GLU A 177 16.24 23.34 10.43
N LEU A 178 15.16 22.56 10.71
CA LEU A 178 14.12 22.26 9.73
C LEU A 178 13.33 23.53 9.40
N THR A 179 13.36 23.93 8.14
CA THR A 179 12.61 25.09 7.65
C THR A 179 11.11 24.77 7.51
N ALA A 180 10.28 25.81 7.38
CA ALA A 180 8.86 25.63 7.06
C ALA A 180 8.66 24.81 5.76
N GLN A 181 9.54 25.01 4.77
CA GLN A 181 9.53 24.24 3.54
C GLN A 181 9.86 22.75 3.78
N ASP A 182 10.81 22.46 4.68
CA ASP A 182 11.15 21.07 5.03
C ASP A 182 9.98 20.37 5.75
N LEU A 183 9.29 21.07 6.64
CA LEU A 183 8.09 20.54 7.31
C LEU A 183 6.95 20.28 6.32
N LYS A 184 6.78 21.13 5.32
CA LYS A 184 5.82 20.94 4.23
C LYS A 184 6.17 19.69 3.40
N VAL A 185 7.44 19.53 3.01
CA VAL A 185 7.93 18.32 2.32
C VAL A 185 7.72 17.08 3.18
N LEU A 186 7.96 17.14 4.47
CA LEU A 186 7.74 16.03 5.41
C LEU A 186 6.27 15.65 5.47
N ALA A 187 5.36 16.63 5.54
CA ALA A 187 3.92 16.37 5.56
C ALA A 187 3.45 15.65 4.28
N ILE A 188 3.90 16.10 3.12
CA ILE A 188 3.63 15.45 1.83
C ILE A 188 4.20 14.03 1.83
N LYS A 189 5.48 13.86 2.15
CA LYS A 189 6.16 12.57 2.19
C LYS A 189 5.49 11.58 3.15
N SER A 190 5.06 12.05 4.32
CA SER A 190 4.34 11.21 5.31
C SER A 190 3.05 10.66 4.71
N LYS A 191 2.25 11.51 4.03
CA LYS A 191 1.04 11.07 3.33
C LYS A 191 1.33 10.14 2.16
N MET A 192 2.37 10.39 1.37
CA MET A 192 2.80 9.50 0.29
C MET A 192 3.26 8.13 0.78
N SER A 193 3.83 8.07 1.98
CA SER A 193 4.35 6.84 2.59
C SER A 193 3.29 6.08 3.40
N SER A 194 2.15 6.71 3.70
CA SER A 194 1.05 6.09 4.41
C SER A 194 0.31 5.09 3.52
N GLY A 195 -0.33 4.12 4.15
CA GLY A 195 -1.17 3.15 3.46
C GLY A 195 -0.41 2.04 2.71
N TYR A 196 -1.18 1.25 1.99
CA TYR A 196 -0.67 0.08 1.27
C TYR A 196 -0.09 0.48 -0.10
N GLN A 197 0.81 -0.35 -0.62
CA GLN A 197 1.30 -0.21 -2.00
C GLN A 197 0.14 -0.36 -2.99
N LEU A 198 0.23 0.36 -4.11
CA LEU A 198 -0.72 0.37 -5.21
C LEU A 198 -2.14 0.87 -4.83
N THR A 199 -2.32 1.37 -3.61
CA THR A 199 -3.55 2.01 -3.18
C THR A 199 -3.37 3.53 -3.19
N PRO A 200 -4.20 4.30 -3.91
CA PRO A 200 -4.12 5.75 -3.93
C PRO A 200 -4.28 6.34 -2.52
N GLN A 201 -3.32 7.17 -2.12
CA GLN A 201 -3.35 7.91 -0.87
C GLN A 201 -3.64 9.38 -1.14
N ILE A 202 -4.54 9.96 -0.38
CA ILE A 202 -4.88 11.37 -0.53
C ILE A 202 -3.78 12.23 0.09
N ILE A 203 -3.12 13.04 -0.74
CA ILE A 203 -2.14 14.02 -0.26
C ILE A 203 -2.85 15.28 0.24
N LYS A 204 -3.72 15.86 -0.59
CA LYS A 204 -4.49 17.06 -0.24
C LYS A 204 -5.87 17.00 -0.88
N LYS A 205 -6.90 17.33 -0.10
CA LYS A 205 -8.28 17.56 -0.55
C LYS A 205 -8.53 19.06 -0.71
N ASP A 206 -9.58 19.41 -1.45
CA ASP A 206 -10.02 20.79 -1.70
C ASP A 206 -8.88 21.67 -2.21
N VAL A 207 -8.20 21.16 -3.23
CA VAL A 207 -7.09 21.84 -3.90
C VAL A 207 -7.62 23.00 -4.71
N THR A 208 -6.92 24.13 -4.71
CA THR A 208 -7.31 25.30 -5.51
C THR A 208 -7.25 25.00 -7.01
N ASP A 209 -8.00 25.74 -7.80
CA ASP A 209 -8.03 25.57 -9.26
C ASP A 209 -6.65 25.75 -9.88
N GLU A 210 -5.85 26.67 -9.34
CA GLU A 210 -4.49 26.94 -9.80
C GLU A 210 -3.52 25.80 -9.47
N GLU A 211 -3.57 25.28 -8.23
CA GLU A 211 -2.74 24.13 -7.82
C GLU A 211 -3.10 22.89 -8.63
N TYR A 212 -4.41 22.64 -8.79
CA TYR A 212 -4.91 21.50 -9.56
C TYR A 212 -4.45 21.56 -11.02
N ALA A 213 -4.60 22.73 -11.68
CA ALA A 213 -4.17 22.93 -13.06
C ALA A 213 -2.66 22.71 -13.21
N ARG A 214 -1.85 23.34 -12.35
CA ARG A 214 -0.37 23.21 -12.39
C ARG A 214 0.10 21.77 -12.22
N ILE A 215 -0.56 21.00 -11.36
CA ILE A 215 -0.20 19.58 -11.14
C ILE A 215 -0.68 18.74 -12.32
N SER A 216 -1.93 18.94 -12.78
CA SER A 216 -2.50 18.19 -13.91
C SER A 216 -1.70 18.34 -15.20
N GLU A 217 -1.17 19.54 -15.48
CA GLU A 217 -0.32 19.81 -16.64
C GLU A 217 1.03 19.11 -16.55
N LYS A 218 1.49 18.77 -15.34
CA LYS A 218 2.83 18.27 -15.06
C LYS A 218 2.87 16.88 -14.46
N LEU A 219 1.81 16.08 -14.58
CA LEU A 219 1.74 14.74 -14.00
C LEU A 219 2.94 13.86 -14.37
N VAL A 220 3.49 14.03 -15.58
CA VAL A 220 4.68 13.28 -16.02
C VAL A 220 5.93 13.60 -15.17
N GLU A 221 6.00 14.80 -14.59
CA GLU A 221 7.10 15.22 -13.71
C GLU A 221 6.96 14.62 -12.30
N PHE A 222 5.75 14.15 -11.92
CA PHE A 222 5.42 13.63 -10.59
C PHE A 222 5.01 12.15 -10.64
N PRO A 223 5.95 11.21 -10.74
CA PRO A 223 5.63 9.78 -10.83
C PRO A 223 4.76 9.30 -9.67
N GLY A 224 3.63 8.67 -9.99
CA GLY A 224 2.67 8.15 -9.03
C GLY A 224 1.69 9.18 -8.45
N VAL A 225 1.86 10.47 -8.76
CA VAL A 225 0.88 11.51 -8.40
C VAL A 225 -0.24 11.54 -9.44
N ASP A 226 -1.46 11.72 -8.97
CA ASP A 226 -2.62 11.90 -9.83
C ASP A 226 -3.52 13.03 -9.31
N ALA A 227 -4.22 13.69 -10.24
CA ALA A 227 -5.16 14.77 -9.97
C ALA A 227 -6.58 14.25 -10.22
N THR A 228 -7.30 13.97 -9.15
CA THR A 228 -8.60 13.30 -9.18
C THR A 228 -9.69 14.16 -8.54
N VAL A 229 -10.93 13.70 -8.65
CA VAL A 229 -12.07 14.29 -7.94
C VAL A 229 -12.51 13.30 -6.87
N ASP A 230 -12.57 13.76 -5.63
CA ASP A 230 -13.16 13.06 -4.50
C ASP A 230 -14.51 13.67 -4.15
N TRP A 231 -15.30 12.98 -3.35
CA TRP A 231 -16.65 13.40 -2.97
C TRP A 231 -16.77 13.52 -1.45
N GLU A 232 -17.15 14.68 -0.98
CA GLU A 232 -17.46 14.90 0.43
C GLU A 232 -18.96 14.90 0.66
N ARG A 233 -19.39 14.25 1.75
CA ARG A 233 -20.81 14.24 2.14
C ARG A 233 -21.21 15.60 2.66
N ASN A 234 -22.15 16.23 1.98
CA ASN A 234 -22.65 17.57 2.33
C ASN A 234 -24.06 17.50 2.90
N TYR A 235 -24.20 17.95 4.13
CA TYR A 235 -25.46 18.05 4.84
C TYR A 235 -25.98 19.49 4.67
N VAL A 236 -26.97 19.68 3.80
CA VAL A 236 -27.44 20.99 3.35
C VAL A 236 -27.84 21.87 4.52
N ASN A 237 -28.49 21.31 5.54
CA ASN A 237 -28.92 21.99 6.74
C ASN A 237 -27.89 21.94 7.89
N GLY A 238 -26.63 21.71 7.59
CA GLY A 238 -25.54 21.62 8.58
C GLY A 238 -25.78 20.52 9.62
N ASN A 239 -25.81 20.92 10.89
CA ASN A 239 -26.01 19.96 12.00
C ASN A 239 -27.48 19.63 12.27
N LEU A 240 -28.45 20.32 11.62
CA LEU A 240 -29.85 20.03 11.77
C LEU A 240 -30.16 18.62 11.25
N PHE A 241 -30.89 17.84 12.01
CA PHE A 241 -31.26 16.46 11.72
C PHE A 241 -30.08 15.45 11.68
N ARG A 242 -28.86 15.83 12.08
CA ARG A 242 -27.72 14.90 12.15
C ARG A 242 -28.00 13.68 13.04
N SER A 243 -28.76 13.86 14.11
CA SER A 243 -29.19 12.78 15.01
C SER A 243 -30.13 11.76 14.34
N VAL A 244 -30.72 12.10 13.19
CA VAL A 244 -31.59 11.20 12.40
C VAL A 244 -30.87 10.74 11.15
N LEU A 245 -30.21 11.64 10.44
CA LEU A 245 -29.50 11.36 9.19
C LEU A 245 -28.26 10.48 9.45
N GLY A 246 -27.54 10.75 10.51
CA GLY A 246 -26.31 10.04 10.84
C GLY A 246 -25.06 10.63 10.19
N ASN A 247 -24.00 9.87 10.27
CA ASN A 247 -22.68 10.21 9.74
C ASN A 247 -22.14 9.08 8.88
N ILE A 248 -21.16 9.41 8.04
CA ILE A 248 -20.32 8.43 7.34
C ILE A 248 -18.92 8.40 7.95
N THR A 249 -18.16 7.33 7.68
CA THR A 249 -16.74 7.27 8.02
C THR A 249 -15.93 8.18 7.10
N SER A 250 -14.76 8.64 7.56
CA SER A 250 -13.79 9.30 6.69
C SER A 250 -12.96 8.26 5.91
N SER A 251 -12.23 8.69 4.87
CA SER A 251 -11.30 7.79 4.14
C SER A 251 -10.15 7.31 5.01
N GLU A 252 -9.77 8.07 6.04
CA GLU A 252 -8.76 7.69 7.01
C GLU A 252 -9.29 6.66 8.03
N GLU A 253 -10.56 6.80 8.44
CA GLU A 253 -11.24 5.81 9.29
C GLU A 253 -11.50 4.50 8.54
N GLY A 254 -11.93 4.61 7.27
CA GLY A 254 -12.28 3.46 6.44
C GLY A 254 -13.46 2.65 7.00
N LEU A 255 -13.43 1.34 6.77
CA LEU A 255 -14.46 0.41 7.24
C LEU A 255 -14.40 0.22 8.75
N PRO A 256 -15.55 0.20 9.46
CA PRO A 256 -15.63 -0.15 10.88
C PRO A 256 -15.05 -1.54 11.15
N LYS A 257 -14.20 -1.66 12.16
CA LYS A 257 -13.51 -2.93 12.50
C LYS A 257 -14.48 -4.05 12.85
N GLU A 258 -15.59 -3.70 13.48
CA GLU A 258 -16.62 -4.65 13.92
C GLU A 258 -17.30 -5.38 12.77
N ASN A 259 -17.40 -4.74 11.59
CA ASN A 259 -18.10 -5.26 10.43
C ASN A 259 -17.17 -5.44 9.21
N LEU A 260 -15.85 -5.40 9.42
CA LEU A 260 -14.86 -5.37 8.34
C LEU A 260 -15.04 -6.52 7.35
N ASP A 261 -15.11 -7.75 7.84
CA ASP A 261 -15.21 -8.94 6.99
C ASP A 261 -16.50 -8.94 6.16
N SER A 262 -17.61 -8.47 6.74
CA SER A 262 -18.89 -8.36 6.04
C SER A 262 -18.84 -7.36 4.88
N TYR A 263 -18.16 -6.24 5.05
CA TYR A 263 -17.98 -5.25 3.99
C TYR A 263 -17.02 -5.75 2.90
N LEU A 264 -15.92 -6.39 3.28
CA LEU A 264 -14.95 -6.94 2.32
C LEU A 264 -15.59 -8.01 1.42
N VAL A 265 -16.42 -8.92 1.98
CA VAL A 265 -17.18 -9.93 1.21
C VAL A 265 -18.16 -9.27 0.23
N ARG A 266 -18.66 -8.08 0.55
CA ARG A 266 -19.58 -7.30 -0.30
C ARG A 266 -18.85 -6.41 -1.33
N GLY A 267 -17.52 -6.55 -1.47
CA GLY A 267 -16.72 -5.83 -2.46
C GLY A 267 -16.27 -4.43 -2.03
N TYR A 268 -16.38 -4.08 -0.74
CA TYR A 268 -15.83 -2.81 -0.25
C TYR A 268 -14.32 -2.88 -0.05
N ASN A 269 -13.63 -1.79 -0.29
CA ASN A 269 -12.23 -1.63 0.05
C ASN A 269 -12.07 -1.10 1.48
N ARG A 270 -10.94 -1.38 2.13
CA ARG A 270 -10.68 -0.98 3.52
C ARG A 270 -10.83 0.51 3.79
N ASN A 271 -10.52 1.35 2.81
CA ASN A 271 -10.59 2.82 2.90
C ASN A 271 -11.92 3.40 2.45
N ASP A 272 -12.93 2.55 2.17
CA ASP A 272 -14.23 3.03 1.75
C ASP A 272 -14.97 3.74 2.87
N ARG A 273 -15.68 4.77 2.47
CA ARG A 273 -16.55 5.52 3.36
C ARG A 273 -17.93 4.88 3.39
N VAL A 274 -18.35 4.48 4.57
CA VAL A 274 -19.64 3.81 4.81
C VAL A 274 -20.44 4.56 5.86
N GLY A 275 -21.75 4.34 5.88
CA GLY A 275 -22.62 4.88 6.91
C GLY A 275 -22.24 4.36 8.30
N LYS A 276 -22.00 5.29 9.24
CA LYS A 276 -21.58 5.01 10.61
C LYS A 276 -22.75 4.93 11.57
N SER A 277 -23.85 5.64 11.27
CA SER A 277 -24.99 5.70 12.17
C SER A 277 -26.29 6.05 11.44
N TYR A 278 -27.41 5.71 12.06
CA TYR A 278 -28.79 6.07 11.69
C TYR A 278 -29.14 5.79 10.22
N ILE A 279 -29.72 6.75 9.50
CA ILE A 279 -30.16 6.59 8.10
C ILE A 279 -28.98 6.24 7.19
N GLU A 280 -27.86 6.94 7.34
CA GLU A 280 -26.66 6.67 6.53
C GLU A 280 -26.21 5.21 6.67
N GLN A 281 -26.23 4.66 7.87
CA GLN A 281 -25.87 3.26 8.12
C GLN A 281 -26.96 2.29 7.68
N ARG A 282 -28.23 2.60 7.99
CA ARG A 282 -29.34 1.67 7.72
C ARG A 282 -29.59 1.48 6.23
N TYR A 283 -29.37 2.53 5.44
CA TYR A 283 -29.58 2.52 3.99
C TYR A 283 -28.27 2.44 3.21
N GLU A 284 -27.20 1.88 3.82
CA GLU A 284 -25.90 1.72 3.17
C GLU A 284 -26.01 1.04 1.81
N ASP A 285 -26.78 -0.03 1.71
CA ASP A 285 -26.96 -0.81 0.48
C ASP A 285 -27.61 -0.04 -0.68
N VAL A 286 -28.32 1.03 -0.36
CA VAL A 286 -28.97 1.92 -1.35
C VAL A 286 -28.12 3.15 -1.63
N LEU A 287 -27.45 3.64 -0.60
CA LEU A 287 -26.70 4.91 -0.66
C LEU A 287 -25.28 4.76 -1.21
N HIS A 288 -24.65 3.58 -1.07
CA HIS A 288 -23.32 3.37 -1.68
C HIS A 288 -23.47 3.40 -3.20
N GLY A 289 -22.66 4.15 -3.88
CA GLY A 289 -22.65 4.16 -5.35
C GLY A 289 -22.02 2.88 -5.92
N THR A 290 -22.38 2.50 -7.13
CA THR A 290 -21.68 1.44 -7.86
C THR A 290 -20.33 1.98 -8.30
N LYS A 291 -19.24 1.38 -7.80
CA LYS A 291 -17.89 1.83 -8.14
C LYS A 291 -17.50 1.30 -9.50
N GLU A 292 -16.84 2.15 -10.25
CA GLU A 292 -16.04 1.69 -11.39
C GLU A 292 -14.75 1.07 -10.87
N GLU A 293 -14.47 -0.13 -11.30
CA GLU A 293 -13.22 -0.80 -10.99
C GLU A 293 -12.23 -0.53 -12.11
N VAL A 294 -11.06 -0.04 -11.72
CA VAL A 294 -9.94 0.22 -12.63
C VAL A 294 -8.90 -0.86 -12.39
N LYS A 295 -8.70 -1.70 -13.38
CA LYS A 295 -7.69 -2.73 -13.38
C LYS A 295 -6.39 -2.17 -13.92
N ASN A 296 -5.41 -1.97 -13.03
CA ASN A 296 -4.06 -1.59 -13.42
C ASN A 296 -3.26 -2.85 -13.73
N ILE A 297 -2.85 -2.99 -14.99
CA ILE A 297 -1.96 -4.07 -15.43
C ILE A 297 -0.53 -3.59 -15.23
N THR A 298 0.21 -4.27 -14.35
CA THR A 298 1.60 -3.90 -14.04
C THR A 298 2.60 -4.84 -14.72
N ASP A 299 3.78 -4.32 -15.08
CA ASP A 299 4.91 -5.12 -15.52
C ASP A 299 5.56 -5.87 -14.35
N LYS A 300 6.57 -6.69 -14.63
CA LYS A 300 7.33 -7.44 -13.61
C LYS A 300 8.05 -6.52 -12.60
N SER A 301 8.23 -5.27 -12.95
CA SER A 301 8.87 -4.25 -12.09
C SER A 301 7.84 -3.47 -11.27
N GLY A 302 6.52 -3.70 -11.51
CA GLY A 302 5.42 -3.05 -10.81
C GLY A 302 5.00 -1.70 -11.41
N ASN A 303 5.46 -1.36 -12.63
CA ASN A 303 5.01 -0.16 -13.33
C ASN A 303 3.68 -0.45 -14.03
N ILE A 304 2.76 0.51 -14.00
CA ILE A 304 1.48 0.41 -14.71
C ILE A 304 1.74 0.50 -16.22
N VAL A 305 1.43 -0.57 -16.93
CA VAL A 305 1.58 -0.66 -18.39
C VAL A 305 0.30 -0.27 -19.11
N SER A 306 -0.83 -0.66 -18.55
CA SER A 306 -2.16 -0.28 -19.07
C SER A 306 -3.17 -0.24 -17.93
N THR A 307 -4.25 0.51 -18.17
CA THR A 307 -5.37 0.65 -17.25
C THR A 307 -6.65 0.30 -18.01
N GLU A 308 -7.42 -0.63 -17.48
CA GLU A 308 -8.71 -1.04 -18.03
C GLU A 308 -9.81 -0.68 -17.02
N ILE A 309 -10.90 -0.07 -17.47
CA ILE A 309 -12.11 0.17 -16.68
C ILE A 309 -13.01 -1.04 -16.87
N ILE A 310 -13.45 -1.66 -15.76
CA ILE A 310 -14.29 -2.86 -15.76
C ILE A 310 -15.71 -2.51 -15.29
#